data_d3958b922fc51fabe958262de247cb8d
#
_entry.id   d3958b922fc51fabe958262de247cb8d
#
_cell.length_a   1.000
_cell.length_b   1.000
_cell.length_c   1.000
_cell.angle_alpha   90.00
_cell.angle_beta   90.00
_cell.angle_gamma   90.00
#
_symmetry.space_group_name_H-M   'P 1'
#
loop_
_entity.id
_entity.type
_entity.pdbx_description
1 polymer ?
#
loop_
_entity_poly.entity_id
_entity_poly.type
_entity_poly.pdbx_seq_one_letter_code
_entity_poly.pdbx_strand_id
1 'polypeptide(L)'
;MLKNIDVEELLEIIKKEKRAEIKFFVGNKDITGCDLVLERACIADDCLMLRIKKAESEIAIRFSRITSIWLEDRLKTVIINIKNDDEAYEIFFLFGGCENE
;
A
#
# COMPACT_ATOMS: atom_id res chain seq x y z
N MET A 1 15.56 -8.03 -3.34
CA MET A 1 15.03 -8.62 -4.57
C MET A 1 13.53 -8.40 -4.69
N LEU A 2 13.08 -7.95 -5.84
CA LEU A 2 11.68 -7.71 -6.07
C LEU A 2 10.95 -8.99 -6.43
N LYS A 3 9.78 -9.17 -5.84
CA LYS A 3 8.96 -10.34 -6.08
C LYS A 3 7.54 -9.88 -6.36
N ASN A 4 6.96 -10.38 -7.43
CA ASN A 4 5.57 -10.07 -7.75
C ASN A 4 4.65 -10.86 -6.82
N ILE A 5 3.70 -10.19 -6.18
CA ILE A 5 2.77 -10.83 -5.26
C ILE A 5 1.35 -10.43 -5.62
N ASP A 6 0.37 -11.15 -5.08
CA ASP A 6 -1.03 -10.82 -5.29
C ASP A 6 -1.62 -10.13 -4.05
N VAL A 7 -2.88 -9.74 -4.16
CA VAL A 7 -3.54 -8.99 -3.08
C VAL A 7 -3.61 -9.82 -1.81
N GLU A 8 -3.85 -11.12 -1.93
CA GLU A 8 -3.95 -11.96 -0.75
C GLU A 8 -2.63 -12.06 -0.01
N GLU A 9 -1.54 -12.17 -0.76
CA GLU A 9 -0.23 -12.16 -0.13
C GLU A 9 0.05 -10.83 0.57
N LEU A 10 -0.37 -9.73 -0.06
CA LEU A 10 -0.22 -8.42 0.57
C LEU A 10 -0.96 -8.36 1.90
N LEU A 11 -2.20 -8.87 1.93
CA LEU A 11 -2.97 -8.87 3.16
C LEU A 11 -2.32 -9.70 4.25
N GLU A 12 -1.70 -10.82 3.87
CA GLU A 12 -0.98 -11.63 4.85
C GLU A 12 0.20 -10.88 5.42
N ILE A 13 0.92 -10.15 4.59
CA ILE A 13 2.05 -9.37 5.06
C ILE A 13 1.57 -8.28 6.03
N ILE A 14 0.48 -7.61 5.68
CA ILE A 14 -0.06 -6.57 6.53
C ILE A 14 -0.45 -7.12 7.90
N LYS A 15 -1.02 -8.32 7.93
CA LYS A 15 -1.38 -8.94 9.20
C LYS A 15 -0.19 -9.27 10.08
N LYS A 16 0.92 -9.63 9.45
CA LYS A 16 2.12 -10.01 10.19
C LYS A 16 2.86 -8.82 10.75
N GLU A 17 2.85 -7.72 10.03
CA GLU A 17 3.59 -6.55 10.44
C GLU A 17 2.73 -5.70 11.38
N LYS A 18 3.39 -5.12 12.35
CA LYS A 18 2.65 -4.33 13.35
C LYS A 18 2.35 -2.93 12.90
N ARG A 19 3.11 -2.44 11.94
CA ARG A 19 2.97 -1.07 11.51
C ARG A 19 3.29 -0.98 10.03
N ALA A 20 2.45 -0.26 9.30
CA ALA A 20 2.68 0.01 7.89
C ALA A 20 2.46 1.50 7.65
N GLU A 21 3.47 2.16 7.14
CA GLU A 21 3.33 3.53 6.66
C GLU A 21 2.98 3.49 5.20
N ILE A 22 2.21 4.46 4.76
CA ILE A 22 1.75 4.52 3.38
C ILE A 22 2.25 5.80 2.74
N LYS A 23 2.78 5.69 1.53
CA LYS A 23 3.18 6.85 0.75
C LYS A 23 2.60 6.73 -0.63
N PHE A 24 2.21 7.87 -1.18
CA PHE A 24 1.63 7.95 -2.52
C PHE A 24 2.58 8.68 -3.44
N PHE A 25 2.75 8.14 -4.64
CA PHE A 25 3.61 8.75 -5.65
C PHE A 25 2.85 8.88 -6.96
N VAL A 26 3.10 9.98 -7.66
CA VAL A 26 2.67 10.17 -9.03
C VAL A 26 3.93 10.41 -9.84
N GLY A 27 4.20 9.50 -10.78
CA GLY A 27 5.50 9.50 -11.42
C GLY A 27 6.55 9.23 -10.37
N ASN A 28 7.53 10.09 -10.26
CA ASN A 28 8.56 9.94 -9.24
C ASN A 28 8.39 10.92 -8.09
N LYS A 29 7.21 11.51 -7.99
CA LYS A 29 6.99 12.57 -7.03
C LYS A 29 6.13 12.08 -5.87
N ASP A 30 6.64 12.24 -4.65
CA ASP A 30 5.90 11.91 -3.43
C ASP A 30 4.83 12.96 -3.20
N ILE A 31 3.58 12.54 -3.21
CA ILE A 31 2.45 13.46 -2.99
C ILE A 31 1.74 13.18 -1.68
N THR A 32 2.37 12.44 -0.79
CA THR A 32 1.72 12.01 0.45
C THR A 32 1.34 13.18 1.35
N GLY A 33 2.23 14.11 1.52
CA GLY A 33 1.94 15.34 2.25
C GLY A 33 1.94 15.25 3.76
N CYS A 34 1.69 14.09 4.33
CA CYS A 34 1.68 13.89 5.77
C CYS A 34 1.98 12.43 6.07
N ASP A 35 2.15 12.14 7.35
CA ASP A 35 2.41 10.76 7.76
C ASP A 35 1.10 10.00 7.78
N LEU A 36 1.04 8.93 7.00
CA LEU A 36 -0.13 8.06 6.96
C LEU A 36 0.26 6.70 7.47
N VAL A 37 -0.49 6.20 8.43
CA VAL A 37 -0.25 4.89 9.01
C VAL A 37 -1.51 4.06 8.79
N LEU A 38 -1.32 2.86 8.27
CA LEU A 38 -2.42 1.95 7.99
C LEU A 38 -2.93 1.36 9.29
N GLU A 39 -4.25 1.42 9.48
CA GLU A 39 -4.88 0.75 10.59
C GLU A 39 -5.22 -0.69 10.24
N ARG A 40 -5.83 -0.88 9.07
CA ARG A 40 -6.15 -2.22 8.60
C ARG A 40 -6.47 -2.18 7.11
N ALA A 41 -6.44 -3.36 6.51
CA ALA A 41 -6.77 -3.52 5.10
C ALA A 41 -7.68 -4.73 4.95
N CYS A 42 -8.60 -4.66 4.01
CA CYS A 42 -9.46 -5.79 3.70
C CYS A 42 -9.93 -5.70 2.26
N ILE A 43 -10.58 -6.76 1.80
CA ILE A 43 -11.16 -6.79 0.48
C ILE A 43 -12.66 -6.63 0.62
N ALA A 44 -13.24 -5.70 -0.12
CA ALA A 44 -14.68 -5.49 -0.14
C ALA A 44 -15.08 -5.23 -1.58
N ASP A 45 -16.02 -6.03 -2.07
CA ASP A 45 -16.44 -5.97 -3.45
C ASP A 45 -15.24 -6.17 -4.36
N ASP A 46 -15.00 -5.27 -5.28
CA ASP A 46 -13.86 -5.36 -6.20
C ASP A 46 -12.72 -4.47 -5.78
N CYS A 47 -12.64 -4.14 -4.50
CA CYS A 47 -11.69 -3.15 -4.03
C CYS A 47 -10.83 -3.65 -2.90
N LEU A 48 -9.60 -3.18 -2.88
CA LEU A 48 -8.75 -3.25 -1.71
C LEU A 48 -9.06 -2.02 -0.88
N MET A 49 -9.53 -2.22 0.36
CA MET A 49 -9.92 -1.14 1.24
C MET A 49 -8.84 -0.91 2.28
N LEU A 50 -8.37 0.32 2.37
CA LEU A 50 -7.32 0.69 3.31
C LEU A 50 -7.87 1.70 4.30
N ARG A 51 -7.85 1.35 5.58
CA ARG A 51 -8.27 2.28 6.62
C ARG A 51 -7.05 2.91 7.25
N ILE A 52 -7.02 4.23 7.21
CA ILE A 52 -5.89 5.00 7.72
C ILE A 52 -6.15 5.34 9.17
N LYS A 53 -5.13 5.16 10.00
CA LYS A 53 -5.21 5.44 11.43
C LYS A 53 -5.52 6.91 11.66
N LYS A 54 -6.49 7.18 12.52
CA LYS A 54 -6.90 8.54 12.88
C LYS A 54 -7.57 9.30 11.76
N ALA A 55 -7.92 8.63 10.67
CA ALA A 55 -8.71 9.23 9.60
C ALA A 55 -10.11 8.66 9.66
N GLU A 56 -11.07 9.43 9.16
CA GLU A 56 -12.45 8.98 9.21
C GLU A 56 -12.90 8.31 7.93
N SER A 57 -12.06 8.32 6.91
CA SER A 57 -12.42 7.73 5.65
C SER A 57 -11.46 6.62 5.28
N GLU A 58 -11.86 5.85 4.29
CA GLU A 58 -11.07 4.75 3.79
C GLU A 58 -10.65 5.03 2.36
N ILE A 59 -9.54 4.42 1.97
CA ILE A 59 -9.06 4.49 0.60
C ILE A 59 -9.48 3.20 -0.08
N ALA A 60 -10.16 3.32 -1.21
CA ALA A 60 -10.60 2.15 -1.98
C ALA A 60 -9.82 2.11 -3.28
N ILE A 61 -9.20 0.97 -3.55
CA ILE A 61 -8.45 0.76 -4.77
C ILE A 61 -9.11 -0.38 -5.53
N ARG A 62 -9.65 -0.09 -6.71
CA ARG A 62 -10.29 -1.12 -7.52
C ARG A 62 -9.24 -2.08 -8.06
N PHE A 63 -9.54 -3.38 -7.95
CA PHE A 63 -8.60 -4.38 -8.47
C PHE A 63 -8.30 -4.16 -9.95
N SER A 64 -9.29 -3.73 -10.72
CA SER A 64 -9.09 -3.53 -12.14
C SER A 64 -8.09 -2.42 -12.46
N ARG A 65 -7.76 -1.58 -11.49
CA ARG A 65 -6.79 -0.51 -11.67
C ARG A 65 -5.39 -0.91 -11.24
N ILE A 66 -5.26 -2.01 -10.51
CA ILE A 66 -3.96 -2.46 -10.04
C ILE A 66 -3.28 -3.22 -11.17
N THR A 67 -2.11 -2.74 -11.59
CA THR A 67 -1.38 -3.38 -12.68
C THR A 67 -0.37 -4.39 -12.16
N SER A 68 0.19 -4.15 -10.99
CA SER A 68 1.13 -5.09 -10.39
C SER A 68 1.36 -4.73 -8.94
N ILE A 69 1.81 -5.71 -8.16
CA ILE A 69 2.19 -5.51 -6.76
C ILE A 69 3.54 -6.17 -6.58
N TRP A 70 4.50 -5.42 -6.04
CA TRP A 70 5.85 -5.90 -5.85
C TRP A 70 6.25 -5.85 -4.39
N LEU A 71 6.91 -6.90 -3.94
CA LEU A 71 7.47 -6.97 -2.59
C LEU A 71 8.97 -6.88 -2.69
N GLU A 72 9.56 -5.96 -1.93
CA GLU A 72 11.00 -5.89 -1.75
C GLU A 72 11.30 -6.37 -0.34
N ASP A 73 11.73 -7.62 -0.23
CA ASP A 73 11.93 -8.29 1.06
C ASP A 73 12.93 -7.58 1.94
N ARG A 74 14.02 -7.15 1.37
CA ARG A 74 15.11 -6.57 2.15
C ARG A 74 14.70 -5.27 2.82
N LEU A 75 13.91 -4.49 2.11
CA LEU A 75 13.46 -3.20 2.62
C LEU A 75 12.12 -3.27 3.31
N LYS A 76 11.52 -4.46 3.32
CA LYS A 76 10.17 -4.65 3.85
C LYS A 76 9.22 -3.61 3.29
N THR A 77 9.20 -3.53 1.98
CA THR A 77 8.41 -2.54 1.26
C THR A 77 7.56 -3.27 0.22
N VAL A 78 6.30 -2.84 0.11
CA VAL A 78 5.42 -3.33 -0.95
C VAL A 78 5.01 -2.12 -1.80
N ILE A 79 5.05 -2.30 -3.11
CA ILE A 79 4.69 -1.24 -4.05
C ILE A 79 3.51 -1.72 -4.87
N ILE A 80 2.41 -0.97 -4.80
CA ILE A 80 1.24 -1.24 -5.64
C ILE A 80 1.27 -0.24 -6.79
N ASN A 81 1.30 -0.76 -8.01
CA ASN A 81 1.23 0.07 -9.21
C ASN A 81 -0.20 0.16 -9.68
N ILE A 82 -0.69 1.37 -9.86
CA ILE A 82 -2.07 1.65 -10.21
C ILE A 82 -2.08 2.50 -11.46
N LYS A 83 -2.98 2.16 -12.37
CA LYS A 83 -3.15 2.97 -13.57
C LYS A 83 -4.57 3.50 -13.61
N ASN A 84 -4.71 4.80 -13.82
CA ASN A 84 -5.99 5.46 -13.92
C ASN A 84 -5.96 6.34 -15.17
N ASP A 85 -6.61 5.87 -16.23
CA ASP A 85 -6.58 6.51 -17.54
C ASP A 85 -5.15 6.62 -18.02
N ASP A 86 -4.62 7.83 -18.21
CA ASP A 86 -3.28 8.02 -18.72
C ASP A 86 -2.24 8.19 -17.63
N GLU A 87 -2.66 8.15 -16.38
CA GLU A 87 -1.74 8.43 -15.28
C GLU A 87 -1.41 7.18 -14.51
N ALA A 88 -0.17 7.10 -14.06
CA ALA A 88 0.31 6.00 -13.27
C ALA A 88 0.59 6.48 -11.85
N TYR A 89 0.07 5.74 -10.88
CA TYR A 89 0.25 6.04 -9.47
C TYR A 89 0.93 4.87 -8.81
N GLU A 90 1.63 5.16 -7.72
CA GLU A 90 2.25 4.11 -6.92
C GLU A 90 1.88 4.33 -5.46
N ILE A 91 1.57 3.23 -4.79
CA ILE A 91 1.35 3.28 -3.34
C ILE A 91 2.41 2.39 -2.70
N PHE A 92 3.19 2.98 -1.80
CA PHE A 92 4.23 2.27 -1.09
C PHE A 92 3.74 1.95 0.31
N PHE A 93 3.94 0.69 0.70
CA PHE A 93 3.71 0.25 2.08
C PHE A 93 5.08 -0.01 2.67
N LEU A 94 5.42 0.73 3.72
CA LEU A 94 6.70 0.62 4.39
C LEU A 94 6.48 -0.03 5.74
N PHE A 95 7.00 -1.23 5.92
CA PHE A 95 6.76 -2.02 7.11
C PHE A 95 7.94 -1.95 8.06
N GLY A 96 7.64 -2.01 9.36
CA GLY A 96 8.67 -2.14 10.37
C GLY A 96 9.54 -0.92 10.58
N GLY A 97 9.09 0.24 10.08
CA GLY A 97 9.92 1.42 10.13
C GLY A 97 10.12 2.02 11.49
N CYS A 98 9.26 1.71 12.45
CA CYS A 98 9.28 2.39 13.74
C CYS A 98 9.49 1.44 14.90
N GLU A 99 10.08 0.32 14.65
CA GLU A 99 10.16 -0.71 15.68
C GLU A 99 11.14 -0.39 16.78
N ASN A 100 11.97 0.57 16.56
CA ASN A 100 13.01 0.91 17.54
C ASN A 100 12.56 1.93 18.56
N GLU A 101 11.38 2.36 18.47
CA GLU A 101 10.90 3.38 19.40
C GLU A 101 10.26 2.84 20.62
#